data_2db310ea74a1fc81fe749146ed52f0c2
#
_entry.id   2db310ea74a1fc81fe749146ed52f0c2
#
_cell.length_a   1.000
_cell.length_b   1.000
_cell.length_c   1.000
_cell.angle_alpha   90.00
_cell.angle_beta   90.00
_cell.angle_gamma   90.00
#
_symmetry.space_group_name_H-M   'P 1'
#
loop_
_entity.id
_entity.type
_entity.pdbx_description
1 polymer ?
#
loop_
_entity_poly.entity_id
_entity_poly.type
_entity_poly.pdbx_seq_one_letter_code
_entity_poly.pdbx_strand_id
1 'polypeptide(L)'
;FMLTVNNLSVQFGKRILFDEVNTTFTHGNIYGVIGANGAGKSTFLKIIAGDMDPTSGHIHLEPGKRMSVLNQNHNMFDEYTVLETVMMGNKVLYAIKKEMDELYLDYNDKNADRIGELQVQFEEMNGWNADSDAASMLSNLGISEDNHYTLMGDLEGKTKVRVLLAQALFGNPDLLIMDEPTNDLDFETIAWLENFLANYEN
;
A
#
# COMPACT_ATOMS: atom_id res chain seq x y z
N PHE A 1 -19.53 -1.01 -9.07
CA PHE A 1 -18.32 -1.80 -8.76
C PHE A 1 -17.12 -0.90 -8.64
N MET A 2 -16.31 -1.10 -7.61
CA MET A 2 -15.13 -0.25 -7.35
C MET A 2 -13.98 -0.52 -8.31
N LEU A 3 -13.63 -1.77 -8.49
CA LEU A 3 -12.59 -2.21 -9.40
C LEU A 3 -13.14 -3.27 -10.34
N THR A 4 -12.99 -3.05 -11.62
CA THR A 4 -13.43 -3.99 -12.65
C THR A 4 -12.24 -4.42 -13.49
N VAL A 5 -12.11 -5.72 -13.69
CA VAL A 5 -11.10 -6.33 -14.56
C VAL A 5 -11.83 -6.90 -15.77
N ASN A 6 -11.44 -6.46 -16.97
CA ASN A 6 -12.10 -6.84 -18.22
C ASN A 6 -11.12 -7.50 -19.18
N ASN A 7 -11.40 -8.74 -19.58
CA ASN A 7 -10.66 -9.49 -20.61
C ASN A 7 -9.14 -9.42 -20.44
N LEU A 8 -8.68 -9.44 -19.18
CA LEU A 8 -7.27 -9.28 -18.86
C LEU A 8 -6.48 -10.53 -19.24
N SER A 9 -5.42 -10.33 -20.00
CA SER A 9 -4.53 -11.41 -20.40
C SER A 9 -3.06 -11.01 -20.21
N VAL A 10 -2.22 -11.96 -19.85
CA VAL A 10 -0.77 -11.79 -19.78
C VAL A 10 -0.08 -12.98 -20.44
N GLN A 11 0.81 -12.66 -21.38
CA GLN A 11 1.57 -13.64 -22.13
C GLN A 11 3.04 -13.21 -22.20
N PHE A 12 3.93 -14.13 -21.90
CA PHE A 12 5.37 -13.95 -22.06
C PHE A 12 5.86 -14.92 -23.16
N GLY A 13 6.20 -14.38 -24.34
CA GLY A 13 6.54 -15.21 -25.48
C GLY A 13 5.39 -16.14 -25.86
N LYS A 14 5.62 -17.46 -25.77
CA LYS A 14 4.59 -18.48 -26.03
C LYS A 14 3.83 -18.92 -24.77
N ARG A 15 4.25 -18.47 -23.58
CA ARG A 15 3.64 -18.84 -22.31
C ARG A 15 2.55 -17.85 -21.94
N ILE A 16 1.32 -18.36 -21.84
CA ILE A 16 0.17 -17.61 -21.35
C ILE A 16 0.07 -17.86 -19.84
N LEU A 17 0.17 -16.80 -19.03
CA LEU A 17 0.02 -16.91 -17.58
C LEU A 17 -1.45 -16.95 -17.18
N PHE A 18 -2.26 -16.08 -17.75
CA PHE A 18 -3.71 -16.10 -17.64
C PHE A 18 -4.33 -15.42 -18.85
N ASP A 19 -5.56 -15.77 -19.16
CA ASP A 19 -6.24 -15.37 -20.39
C ASP A 19 -7.69 -15.00 -20.08
N GLU A 20 -8.14 -13.89 -20.67
CA GLU A 20 -9.52 -13.40 -20.62
C GLU A 20 -10.14 -13.38 -19.20
N VAL A 21 -9.35 -12.95 -18.20
CA VAL A 21 -9.84 -12.86 -16.81
C VAL A 21 -10.82 -11.69 -16.67
N ASN A 22 -12.01 -12.00 -16.15
CA ASN A 22 -13.03 -11.01 -15.82
C ASN A 22 -13.41 -11.17 -14.34
N THR A 23 -13.30 -10.09 -13.58
CA THR A 23 -13.71 -10.09 -12.19
C THR A 23 -14.03 -8.68 -11.72
N THR A 24 -14.76 -8.59 -10.62
CA THR A 24 -15.11 -7.31 -9.99
C THR A 24 -14.85 -7.37 -8.50
N PHE A 25 -14.41 -6.25 -7.94
CA PHE A 25 -14.21 -6.07 -6.52
C PHE A 25 -15.13 -4.96 -6.04
N THR A 26 -15.77 -5.19 -4.91
CA THR A 26 -16.73 -4.26 -4.35
C THR A 26 -16.17 -3.49 -3.17
N HIS A 27 -16.73 -2.33 -2.93
CA HIS A 27 -16.34 -1.41 -1.89
C HIS A 27 -16.46 -2.00 -0.47
N GLY A 28 -15.56 -1.60 0.42
CA GLY A 28 -15.62 -1.98 1.84
C GLY A 28 -15.21 -3.40 2.16
N ASN A 29 -14.57 -4.11 1.22
CA ASN A 29 -14.18 -5.50 1.40
C ASN A 29 -12.67 -5.70 1.33
N ILE A 30 -12.21 -6.79 1.96
CA ILE A 30 -10.88 -7.33 1.79
C ILE A 30 -10.96 -8.58 0.93
N TYR A 31 -10.06 -8.66 -0.05
CA TYR A 31 -9.97 -9.80 -0.95
C TYR A 31 -8.60 -10.48 -0.80
N GLY A 32 -8.62 -11.78 -0.62
CA GLY A 32 -7.43 -12.62 -0.70
C GLY A 32 -7.33 -13.24 -2.09
N VAL A 33 -6.13 -13.23 -2.68
CA VAL A 33 -5.86 -13.91 -3.94
C VAL A 33 -5.18 -15.24 -3.63
N ILE A 34 -5.81 -16.33 -4.03
CA ILE A 34 -5.35 -17.69 -3.75
C ILE A 34 -4.92 -18.35 -5.06
N GLY A 35 -3.80 -19.06 -5.01
CA GLY A 35 -3.28 -19.81 -6.14
C GLY A 35 -1.90 -20.34 -5.85
N ALA A 36 -1.48 -21.36 -6.60
CA ALA A 36 -0.13 -21.91 -6.48
C ALA A 36 0.90 -20.89 -7.00
N ASN A 37 2.11 -20.91 -6.44
CA ASN A 37 3.22 -20.13 -6.96
C ASN A 37 3.46 -20.48 -8.44
N GLY A 38 3.58 -19.49 -9.29
CA GLY A 38 3.74 -19.67 -10.72
C GLY A 38 2.43 -19.75 -11.52
N ALA A 39 1.26 -19.66 -10.88
CA ALA A 39 -0.04 -19.63 -11.54
C ALA A 39 -0.44 -18.24 -12.05
N GLY A 40 0.48 -17.28 -12.06
CA GLY A 40 0.22 -15.92 -12.50
C GLY A 40 -0.31 -14.98 -11.42
N LYS A 41 -0.43 -15.44 -10.18
CA LYS A 41 -0.97 -14.67 -9.05
C LYS A 41 -0.20 -13.38 -8.79
N SER A 42 1.12 -13.46 -8.66
CA SER A 42 1.97 -12.28 -8.42
C SER A 42 1.91 -11.28 -9.58
N THR A 43 1.85 -11.77 -10.80
CA THR A 43 1.70 -10.94 -12.01
C THR A 43 0.35 -10.24 -12.03
N PHE A 44 -0.72 -10.97 -11.71
CA PHE A 44 -2.07 -10.42 -11.61
C PHE A 44 -2.13 -9.28 -10.58
N LEU A 45 -1.53 -9.47 -9.41
CA LEU A 45 -1.47 -8.45 -8.36
C LEU A 45 -0.67 -7.22 -8.77
N LYS A 46 0.45 -7.40 -9.47
CA LYS A 46 1.24 -6.28 -10.01
C LYS A 46 0.45 -5.45 -11.02
N ILE A 47 -0.36 -6.09 -11.86
CA ILE A 47 -1.21 -5.41 -12.83
C ILE A 47 -2.31 -4.64 -12.11
N ILE A 48 -2.98 -5.24 -11.13
CA ILE A 48 -4.01 -4.58 -10.33
C ILE A 48 -3.43 -3.37 -9.59
N ALA A 49 -2.22 -3.49 -9.05
CA ALA A 49 -1.53 -2.40 -8.36
C ALA A 49 -1.03 -1.28 -9.29
N GLY A 50 -1.06 -1.49 -10.61
CA GLY A 50 -0.53 -0.54 -11.59
C GLY A 50 0.97 -0.61 -11.82
N ASP A 51 1.64 -1.63 -11.28
CA ASP A 51 3.09 -1.80 -11.39
C ASP A 51 3.51 -2.51 -12.69
N MET A 52 2.56 -3.05 -13.42
CA MET A 52 2.78 -3.77 -14.66
C MET A 52 1.57 -3.63 -15.59
N ASP A 53 1.82 -3.49 -16.90
CA ASP A 53 0.76 -3.47 -17.89
C ASP A 53 0.38 -4.89 -18.34
N PRO A 54 -0.92 -5.15 -18.62
CA PRO A 54 -1.34 -6.42 -19.20
C PRO A 54 -0.95 -6.50 -20.69
N THR A 55 -0.91 -7.71 -21.24
CA THR A 55 -0.74 -7.91 -22.68
C THR A 55 -1.99 -7.42 -23.44
N SER A 56 -3.17 -7.68 -22.89
CA SER A 56 -4.45 -7.19 -23.39
C SER A 56 -5.47 -7.06 -22.27
N GLY A 57 -6.56 -6.37 -22.56
CA GLY A 57 -7.58 -6.07 -21.56
C GLY A 57 -7.28 -4.81 -20.75
N HIS A 58 -8.13 -4.51 -19.82
CA HIS A 58 -7.98 -3.32 -18.98
C HIS A 58 -8.58 -3.50 -17.59
N ILE A 59 -8.12 -2.63 -16.68
CA ILE A 59 -8.61 -2.51 -15.32
C ILE A 59 -9.19 -1.12 -15.15
N HIS A 60 -10.37 -1.06 -14.54
CA HIS A 60 -11.02 0.20 -14.21
C HIS A 60 -11.24 0.29 -12.70
N LEU A 61 -10.67 1.31 -12.08
CA LEU A 61 -10.93 1.70 -10.70
C LEU A 61 -11.89 2.89 -10.71
N GLU A 62 -12.95 2.81 -9.90
CA GLU A 62 -13.89 3.91 -9.76
C GLU A 62 -13.17 5.20 -9.34
N PRO A 63 -13.41 6.36 -10.01
CA PRO A 63 -12.74 7.61 -9.67
C PRO A 63 -12.92 8.02 -8.21
N GLY A 64 -11.85 8.53 -7.61
CA GLY A 64 -11.85 8.99 -6.22
C GLY A 64 -11.74 7.89 -5.18
N LYS A 65 -11.67 6.63 -5.60
CA LYS A 65 -11.51 5.49 -4.69
C LYS A 65 -10.03 5.11 -4.53
N ARG A 66 -9.70 4.59 -3.36
CA ARG A 66 -8.35 4.16 -3.00
C ARG A 66 -8.28 2.65 -2.88
N MET A 67 -7.25 2.08 -3.45
CA MET A 67 -6.98 0.66 -3.38
C MET A 67 -5.59 0.43 -2.81
N SER A 68 -5.46 -0.51 -1.91
CA SER A 68 -4.17 -0.99 -1.41
C SER A 68 -4.00 -2.47 -1.75
N VAL A 69 -2.77 -2.84 -2.11
CA VAL A 69 -2.40 -4.23 -2.40
C VAL A 69 -1.25 -4.62 -1.48
N LEU A 70 -1.48 -5.63 -0.65
CA LEU A 70 -0.46 -6.23 0.19
C LEU A 70 0.10 -7.46 -0.54
N ASN A 71 1.34 -7.37 -1.02
CA ASN A 71 1.99 -8.44 -1.76
C ASN A 71 3.02 -9.21 -0.92
N GLN A 72 3.57 -10.30 -1.49
CA GLN A 72 4.49 -11.20 -0.79
C GLN A 72 5.93 -10.69 -0.67
N ASN A 73 6.33 -9.65 -1.38
CA ASN A 73 7.70 -9.17 -1.31
C ASN A 73 7.92 -8.31 -0.06
N HIS A 74 8.23 -8.98 1.04
CA HIS A 74 8.42 -8.34 2.35
C HIS A 74 9.72 -7.54 2.46
N ASN A 75 10.65 -7.70 1.52
CA ASN A 75 11.97 -7.10 1.58
C ASN A 75 12.12 -5.84 0.71
N MET A 76 11.05 -5.43 0.03
CA MET A 76 11.06 -4.28 -0.88
C MET A 76 11.46 -2.97 -0.19
N PHE A 77 11.20 -2.84 1.11
CA PHE A 77 11.41 -1.61 1.88
C PHE A 77 12.55 -1.71 2.89
N ASP A 78 13.45 -2.68 2.75
CA ASP A 78 14.50 -2.96 3.73
C ASP A 78 15.44 -1.78 4.01
N GLU A 79 15.60 -0.86 3.07
CA GLU A 79 16.43 0.34 3.21
C GLU A 79 15.74 1.52 3.88
N TYR A 80 14.45 1.40 4.16
CA TYR A 80 13.64 2.45 4.77
C TYR A 80 13.32 2.16 6.23
N THR A 81 13.07 3.22 7.00
CA THR A 81 12.60 3.03 8.38
C THR A 81 11.18 2.51 8.41
N VAL A 82 10.80 1.92 9.54
CA VAL A 82 9.44 1.41 9.78
C VAL A 82 8.40 2.52 9.58
N LEU A 83 8.61 3.68 10.19
CA LEU A 83 7.68 4.80 10.09
C LEU A 83 7.57 5.32 8.65
N GLU A 84 8.68 5.52 7.98
CA GLU A 84 8.72 5.95 6.58
C GLU A 84 8.01 4.95 5.66
N THR A 85 8.22 3.66 5.90
CA THR A 85 7.57 2.59 5.13
C THR A 85 6.05 2.68 5.22
N VAL A 86 5.50 2.91 6.42
CA VAL A 86 4.05 3.09 6.60
C VAL A 86 3.54 4.31 5.82
N MET A 87 4.25 5.41 5.90
CA MET A 87 3.86 6.66 5.21
C MET A 87 3.85 6.51 3.69
N MET A 88 4.69 5.64 3.13
CA MET A 88 4.69 5.32 1.70
C MET A 88 3.39 4.70 1.21
N GLY A 89 2.53 4.24 2.11
CA GLY A 89 1.19 3.78 1.78
C GLY A 89 0.29 4.86 1.20
N ASN A 90 0.55 6.11 1.51
CA ASN A 90 -0.05 7.26 0.83
C ASN A 90 1.01 7.89 -0.08
N LYS A 91 1.07 7.42 -1.31
CA LYS A 91 2.13 7.79 -2.27
C LYS A 91 2.19 9.30 -2.55
N VAL A 92 1.04 9.94 -2.66
CA VAL A 92 0.96 11.39 -2.94
C VAL A 92 1.50 12.19 -1.75
N LEU A 93 1.04 11.86 -0.54
CA LEU A 93 1.50 12.50 0.69
C LEU A 93 3.00 12.32 0.89
N TYR A 94 3.50 11.11 0.69
CA TYR A 94 4.92 10.80 0.83
C TYR A 94 5.77 11.59 -0.17
N ALA A 95 5.34 11.67 -1.43
CA ALA A 95 6.03 12.44 -2.46
C ALA A 95 6.09 13.93 -2.13
N ILE A 96 5.00 14.51 -1.64
CA ILE A 96 4.94 15.92 -1.22
C ILE A 96 5.89 16.16 -0.04
N LYS A 97 5.85 15.31 0.97
CA LYS A 97 6.74 15.41 2.14
C LYS A 97 8.20 15.34 1.75
N LYS A 98 8.54 14.39 0.89
CA LYS A 98 9.92 14.22 0.43
C LYS A 98 10.42 15.43 -0.35
N GLU A 99 9.62 15.96 -1.27
CA GLU A 99 9.97 17.17 -2.01
C GLU A 99 10.14 18.38 -1.08
N MET A 100 9.24 18.56 -0.13
CA MET A 100 9.36 19.62 0.87
C MET A 100 10.65 19.52 1.66
N ASP A 101 10.98 18.32 2.17
CA ASP A 101 12.19 18.09 2.96
C ASP A 101 13.46 18.40 2.15
N GLU A 102 13.48 17.99 0.88
CA GLU A 102 14.60 18.28 -0.03
C GLU A 102 14.75 19.78 -0.29
N LEU A 103 13.64 20.50 -0.50
CA LEU A 103 13.65 21.94 -0.74
C LEU A 103 14.04 22.75 0.52
N TYR A 104 13.68 22.27 1.70
CA TYR A 104 14.10 22.89 2.96
C TYR A 104 15.61 22.79 3.20
N LEU A 105 16.25 21.73 2.72
CA LEU A 105 17.70 21.57 2.83
C LEU A 105 18.47 22.62 2.03
N ASP A 106 17.87 23.10 0.94
CA ASP A 106 18.47 24.13 0.07
C ASP A 106 17.45 25.28 -0.13
N TYR A 107 16.95 25.84 0.97
CA TYR A 107 15.98 26.91 0.94
C TYR A 107 16.60 28.19 0.33
N ASN A 108 15.93 28.73 -0.67
CA ASN A 108 16.28 30.01 -1.30
C ASN A 108 15.02 30.67 -1.91
N ASP A 109 15.17 31.91 -2.36
CA ASP A 109 14.04 32.67 -2.90
C ASP A 109 13.43 32.03 -4.16
N LYS A 110 14.19 31.22 -4.89
CA LYS A 110 13.71 30.57 -6.12
C LYS A 110 12.74 29.43 -5.86
N ASN A 111 12.87 28.74 -4.72
CA ASN A 111 12.02 27.61 -4.36
C ASN A 111 10.98 27.92 -3.29
N ALA A 112 10.93 29.16 -2.80
CA ALA A 112 9.96 29.58 -1.77
C ALA A 112 8.51 29.40 -2.20
N ASP A 113 8.18 29.76 -3.43
CA ASP A 113 6.82 29.60 -3.96
C ASP A 113 6.42 28.12 -4.06
N ARG A 114 7.33 27.28 -4.51
CA ARG A 114 7.11 25.83 -4.59
C ARG A 114 6.87 25.23 -3.21
N ILE A 115 7.65 25.60 -2.23
CA ILE A 115 7.47 25.18 -0.84
C ILE A 115 6.08 25.60 -0.34
N GLY A 116 5.66 26.83 -0.62
CA GLY A 116 4.33 27.32 -0.26
C GLY A 116 3.21 26.50 -0.85
N GLU A 117 3.29 26.16 -2.13
CA GLU A 117 2.32 25.28 -2.80
C GLU A 117 2.25 23.90 -2.16
N LEU A 118 3.41 23.31 -1.87
CA LEU A 118 3.50 21.99 -1.24
C LEU A 118 2.93 22.00 0.19
N GLN A 119 3.19 23.07 0.96
CA GLN A 119 2.64 23.22 2.30
C GLN A 119 1.11 23.24 2.29
N VAL A 120 0.50 23.93 1.33
CA VAL A 120 -0.96 23.96 1.18
C VAL A 120 -1.50 22.56 0.86
N GLN A 121 -0.91 21.87 -0.10
CA GLN A 121 -1.30 20.50 -0.44
C GLN A 121 -1.14 19.54 0.73
N PHE A 122 -0.04 19.67 1.47
CA PHE A 122 0.27 18.85 2.63
C PHE A 122 -0.75 19.05 3.75
N GLU A 123 -1.14 20.29 4.01
CA GLU A 123 -2.18 20.61 4.99
C GLU A 123 -3.55 20.08 4.59
N GLU A 124 -3.93 20.22 3.32
CA GLU A 124 -5.20 19.68 2.79
C GLU A 124 -5.29 18.16 2.95
N MET A 125 -4.16 17.46 2.93
CA MET A 125 -4.06 16.02 3.12
C MET A 125 -3.87 15.62 4.59
N ASN A 126 -3.98 16.55 5.54
CA ASN A 126 -3.69 16.31 6.95
C ASN A 126 -2.25 15.81 7.19
N GLY A 127 -1.33 16.28 6.40
CA GLY A 127 0.06 15.81 6.37
C GLY A 127 0.83 16.06 7.67
N TRP A 128 0.51 17.15 8.39
CA TRP A 128 1.15 17.47 9.66
C TRP A 128 0.87 16.44 10.77
N ASN A 129 -0.21 15.66 10.63
CA ASN A 129 -0.54 14.57 11.53
C ASN A 129 -0.10 13.19 11.00
N ALA A 130 0.52 13.12 9.81
CA ALA A 130 0.87 11.86 9.18
C ALA A 130 1.82 11.00 10.02
N ASP A 131 2.84 11.60 10.64
CA ASP A 131 3.78 10.89 11.51
C ASP A 131 3.08 10.29 12.71
N SER A 132 2.21 11.05 13.37
CA SER A 132 1.47 10.55 14.54
C SER A 132 0.41 9.53 14.16
N ASP A 133 -0.24 9.67 13.02
CA ASP A 133 -1.20 8.69 12.51
C ASP A 133 -0.52 7.37 12.18
N ALA A 134 0.63 7.43 11.50
CA ALA A 134 1.43 6.25 11.21
C ALA A 134 1.94 5.56 12.49
N ALA A 135 2.42 6.35 13.45
CA ALA A 135 2.89 5.85 14.74
C ALA A 135 1.75 5.15 15.52
N SER A 136 0.56 5.72 15.51
CA SER A 136 -0.62 5.12 16.15
C SER A 136 -1.00 3.81 15.48
N MET A 137 -0.97 3.74 14.17
CA MET A 137 -1.24 2.52 13.41
C MET A 137 -0.25 1.40 13.79
N LEU A 138 1.03 1.72 13.85
CA LEU A 138 2.09 0.79 14.24
C LEU A 138 1.89 0.30 15.67
N SER A 139 1.62 1.20 16.61
CA SER A 139 1.38 0.85 18.01
C SER A 139 0.16 -0.07 18.18
N ASN A 140 -0.90 0.18 17.42
CA ASN A 140 -2.10 -0.68 17.39
C ASN A 140 -1.79 -2.10 16.89
N LEU A 141 -0.81 -2.24 16.01
CA LEU A 141 -0.33 -3.54 15.51
C LEU A 141 0.76 -4.16 16.40
N GLY A 142 1.00 -3.59 17.57
CA GLY A 142 1.96 -4.13 18.54
C GLY A 142 3.42 -3.83 18.23
N ILE A 143 3.69 -2.84 17.40
CA ILE A 143 5.05 -2.41 17.07
C ILE A 143 5.41 -1.24 17.98
N SER A 144 6.39 -1.48 18.85
CA SER A 144 6.87 -0.50 19.84
C SER A 144 7.43 0.75 19.18
N GLU A 145 7.25 1.90 19.82
CA GLU A 145 7.84 3.17 19.37
C GLU A 145 9.37 3.09 19.23
N ASP A 146 10.04 2.26 20.02
CA ASP A 146 11.49 2.04 19.92
C ASP A 146 11.91 1.51 18.52
N ASN A 147 11.00 0.87 17.82
CA ASN A 147 11.23 0.29 16.50
C ASN A 147 10.76 1.18 15.34
N HIS A 148 10.14 2.32 15.58
CA HIS A 148 9.60 3.15 14.51
C HIS A 148 10.68 3.73 13.59
N TYR A 149 11.88 3.95 14.09
CA TYR A 149 13.03 4.43 13.32
C TYR A 149 14.03 3.32 12.96
N THR A 150 13.72 2.08 13.27
CA THR A 150 14.50 0.91 12.86
C THR A 150 14.30 0.69 11.36
N LEU A 151 15.36 0.26 10.68
CA LEU A 151 15.26 -0.13 9.25
C LEU A 151 14.42 -1.39 9.12
N MET A 152 13.60 -1.44 8.09
CA MET A 152 12.79 -2.61 7.79
C MET A 152 13.64 -3.88 7.66
N GLY A 153 14.83 -3.77 7.07
CA GLY A 153 15.75 -4.90 6.90
C GLY A 153 16.21 -5.55 8.20
N ASP A 154 16.15 -4.83 9.32
CA ASP A 154 16.59 -5.30 10.64
C ASP A 154 15.45 -5.97 11.44
N LEU A 155 14.25 -6.03 10.88
CA LEU A 155 13.08 -6.65 11.52
C LEU A 155 12.95 -8.14 11.19
N GLU A 156 12.32 -8.88 12.11
CA GLU A 156 11.87 -10.26 11.83
C GLU A 156 10.77 -10.25 10.76
N GLY A 157 10.65 -11.36 10.01
CA GLY A 157 9.68 -11.50 8.94
C GLY A 157 8.23 -11.22 9.37
N LYS A 158 7.82 -11.70 10.55
CA LYS A 158 6.48 -11.46 11.11
C LYS A 158 6.22 -9.98 11.39
N THR A 159 7.22 -9.29 11.91
CA THR A 159 7.12 -7.85 12.18
C THR A 159 7.07 -7.05 10.88
N LYS A 160 7.86 -7.43 9.87
CA LYS A 160 7.78 -6.83 8.54
C LYS A 160 6.37 -6.90 7.95
N VAL A 161 5.72 -8.05 8.04
CA VAL A 161 4.35 -8.25 7.55
C VAL A 161 3.37 -7.30 8.24
N ARG A 162 3.48 -7.12 9.55
CA ARG A 162 2.65 -6.18 10.30
C ARG A 162 2.87 -4.72 9.86
N VAL A 163 4.12 -4.34 9.61
CA VAL A 163 4.43 -3.00 9.10
C VAL A 163 3.84 -2.80 7.70
N LEU A 164 3.94 -3.79 6.84
CA LEU A 164 3.37 -3.72 5.49
C LEU A 164 1.84 -3.70 5.51
N LEU A 165 1.22 -4.35 6.48
CA LEU A 165 -0.21 -4.22 6.71
C LEU A 165 -0.57 -2.79 7.14
N ALA A 166 0.18 -2.20 8.06
CA ALA A 166 0.02 -0.79 8.43
C ALA A 166 0.19 0.13 7.23
N GLN A 167 1.19 -0.11 6.38
CA GLN A 167 1.37 0.62 5.13
C GLN A 167 0.14 0.54 4.23
N ALA A 168 -0.40 -0.65 4.03
CA ALA A 168 -1.57 -0.85 3.17
C ALA A 168 -2.82 -0.14 3.72
N LEU A 169 -2.96 -0.06 5.04
CA LEU A 169 -4.08 0.61 5.70
C LEU A 169 -3.88 2.11 5.87
N PHE A 170 -2.64 2.58 5.83
CA PHE A 170 -2.33 4.00 5.93
C PHE A 170 -2.89 4.77 4.72
N GLY A 171 -3.54 5.87 4.98
CA GLY A 171 -4.21 6.61 3.93
C GLY A 171 -5.63 6.12 3.62
N ASN A 172 -6.13 5.16 4.41
CA ASN A 172 -7.55 4.80 4.46
C ASN A 172 -8.09 4.24 3.15
N PRO A 173 -7.69 3.01 2.74
CA PRO A 173 -8.13 2.43 1.47
C PRO A 173 -9.61 2.04 1.50
N ASP A 174 -10.27 2.16 0.35
CA ASP A 174 -11.64 1.69 0.15
C ASP A 174 -11.68 0.19 -0.20
N LEU A 175 -10.59 -0.32 -0.73
CA LEU A 175 -10.42 -1.72 -1.12
C LEU A 175 -9.03 -2.19 -0.74
N LEU A 176 -8.95 -3.32 -0.05
CA LEU A 176 -7.69 -3.98 0.28
C LEU A 176 -7.64 -5.36 -0.38
N ILE A 177 -6.59 -5.60 -1.15
CA ILE A 177 -6.32 -6.90 -1.78
C ILE A 177 -5.04 -7.46 -1.16
N MET A 178 -5.09 -8.71 -0.70
CA MET A 178 -3.98 -9.39 -0.05
C MET A 178 -3.64 -10.69 -0.77
N ASP A 179 -2.34 -10.97 -0.88
CA ASP A 179 -1.83 -12.20 -1.46
C ASP A 179 -1.64 -13.24 -0.36
N GLU A 180 -2.52 -14.24 -0.32
CA GLU A 180 -2.52 -15.36 0.67
C GLU A 180 -2.27 -14.89 2.11
N PRO A 181 -3.15 -14.06 2.68
CA PRO A 181 -2.87 -13.41 3.97
C PRO A 181 -2.70 -14.36 5.15
N THR A 182 -3.29 -15.56 5.07
CA THR A 182 -3.30 -16.51 6.18
C THR A 182 -1.95 -17.17 6.45
N ASN A 183 -1.03 -17.19 5.47
CA ASN A 183 0.28 -17.82 5.65
C ASN A 183 1.29 -16.90 6.35
N ASP A 184 1.12 -15.59 6.23
CA ASP A 184 2.08 -14.58 6.68
C ASP A 184 1.64 -13.81 7.92
N LEU A 185 0.37 -13.95 8.32
CA LEU A 185 -0.19 -13.26 9.48
C LEU A 185 -0.40 -14.23 10.65
N ASP A 186 0.01 -13.82 11.86
CA ASP A 186 -0.29 -14.53 13.08
C ASP A 186 -1.74 -14.29 13.55
N PHE A 187 -2.20 -15.11 14.52
CA PHE A 187 -3.56 -15.02 15.04
C PHE A 187 -3.92 -13.66 15.64
N GLU A 188 -2.98 -13.03 16.33
CA GLU A 188 -3.21 -11.71 16.94
C GLU A 188 -3.43 -10.64 15.87
N THR A 189 -2.62 -10.67 14.82
CA THR A 189 -2.74 -9.74 13.70
C THR A 189 -4.04 -9.95 12.93
N ILE A 190 -4.42 -11.21 12.68
CA ILE A 190 -5.69 -11.54 12.03
C ILE A 190 -6.88 -11.04 12.87
N ALA A 191 -6.87 -11.29 14.18
CA ALA A 191 -7.93 -10.83 15.08
C ALA A 191 -8.02 -9.31 15.11
N TRP A 192 -6.88 -8.63 15.14
CA TRP A 192 -6.84 -7.17 15.07
C TRP A 192 -7.43 -6.66 13.76
N LEU A 193 -7.05 -7.28 12.64
CA LEU A 193 -7.55 -6.91 11.33
C LEU A 193 -9.05 -7.08 11.21
N GLU A 194 -9.60 -8.20 11.70
CA GLU A 194 -11.03 -8.45 11.73
C GLU A 194 -11.78 -7.37 12.52
N ASN A 195 -11.27 -7.00 13.69
CA ASN A 195 -11.85 -5.92 14.49
C ASN A 195 -11.74 -4.55 13.81
N PHE A 196 -10.61 -4.26 13.20
CA PHE A 196 -10.39 -3.02 12.46
C PHE A 196 -11.42 -2.88 11.33
N LEU A 197 -11.63 -3.95 10.57
CA LEU A 197 -12.59 -3.96 9.46
C LEU A 197 -14.03 -3.85 9.92
N ALA A 198 -14.39 -4.50 11.01
CA ALA A 198 -15.74 -4.43 11.57
C ALA A 198 -16.11 -3.00 12.00
N ASN A 199 -15.11 -2.21 12.38
CA ASN A 199 -15.27 -0.83 12.83
C ASN A 199 -14.84 0.20 11.78
N TYR A 200 -14.47 -0.26 10.57
CA TYR A 200 -14.03 0.61 9.49
C TYR A 200 -15.23 1.26 8.82
N GLU A 201 -15.40 2.56 9.05
CA GLU A 201 -16.43 3.37 8.40
C GLU A 201 -15.81 4.07 7.19
N ASN A 202 -16.34 3.81 6.02
CA ASN A 202 -15.97 4.49 4.78
C ASN A 202 -16.93 5.64 4.49
#